data_c2e13be890dacf4cfdb502d7f348b539
#
_entry.id   c2e13be890dacf4cfdb502d7f348b539
#
_cell.length_a   1.000
_cell.length_b   1.000
_cell.length_c   1.000
_cell.angle_alpha   90.00
_cell.angle_beta   90.00
_cell.angle_gamma   90.00
#
_symmetry.space_group_name_H-M   'P 1'
#
loop_
_entity.id
_entity.type
_entity.pdbx_description
1 polymer ?
#
loop_
_entity_poly.entity_id
_entity_poly.type
_entity_poly.pdbx_seq_one_letter_code
_entity_poly.pdbx_strand_id
1 'polypeptide(L)'
;MPGVETTLPEHIPPNALVCLPVATGDGLMASASVSDPVAPRLTVPLPPGWDSAAGTGDVALTASGPQGLSAKVTITGTDLEPGGAFLHYGADLRTAKLGVQVSVDAAQFCGYSSQLLSGSLAGAGGIAFADRITHIWTNTKAFLVVIHLEGPAAAPGFSAAKSTVMQQFAVVIP
;
A
#
# COMPACT_ATOMS: atom_id res chain seq x y z
N MET A 1 11.73 -5.63 14.34
CA MET A 1 10.60 -4.89 13.77
C MET A 1 9.81 -5.83 12.87
N PRO A 2 8.51 -5.98 13.04
CA PRO A 2 7.73 -6.91 12.23
C PRO A 2 7.76 -6.52 10.75
N GLY A 3 7.82 -7.52 9.88
CA GLY A 3 7.76 -7.34 8.42
C GLY A 3 9.02 -6.76 7.77
N VAL A 4 10.10 -6.59 8.51
CA VAL A 4 11.38 -6.11 7.95
C VAL A 4 12.24 -7.32 7.60
N GLU A 5 12.58 -7.44 6.33
CA GLU A 5 13.49 -8.48 5.83
C GLU A 5 14.94 -8.06 6.06
N THR A 6 15.78 -9.02 6.35
CA THR A 6 17.19 -8.78 6.66
C THR A 6 18.08 -8.74 5.41
N THR A 7 17.58 -9.23 4.30
CA THR A 7 18.29 -9.25 3.03
C THR A 7 17.46 -8.58 1.95
N LEU A 8 18.12 -7.81 1.08
CA LEU A 8 17.47 -7.27 -0.11
C LEU A 8 17.45 -8.34 -1.20
N PRO A 9 16.43 -8.33 -2.07
CA PRO A 9 16.46 -9.15 -3.27
C PRO A 9 17.71 -8.87 -4.08
N GLU A 10 18.29 -9.92 -4.68
CA GLU A 10 19.42 -9.79 -5.57
C GLU A 10 19.06 -8.99 -6.82
N HIS A 11 20.08 -8.76 -7.69
CA HIS A 11 19.86 -8.03 -8.94
C HIS A 11 18.71 -8.65 -9.75
N ILE A 12 17.75 -7.81 -10.12
CA ILE A 12 16.53 -8.20 -10.83
C ILE A 12 16.64 -7.72 -12.27
N PRO A 13 16.38 -8.59 -13.27
CA PRO A 13 16.40 -8.18 -14.67
C PRO A 13 15.42 -7.05 -14.96
N PRO A 14 15.71 -6.17 -15.95
CA PRO A 14 14.77 -5.11 -16.34
C PRO A 14 13.41 -5.69 -16.77
N ASN A 15 12.35 -4.99 -16.40
CA ASN A 15 10.96 -5.38 -16.68
C ASN A 15 10.54 -6.72 -16.07
N ALA A 16 11.25 -7.18 -15.04
CA ALA A 16 10.90 -8.42 -14.35
C ALA A 16 9.63 -8.26 -13.53
N LEU A 17 8.72 -9.22 -13.67
CA LEU A 17 7.56 -9.36 -12.80
C LEU A 17 8.01 -10.13 -11.55
N VAL A 18 8.11 -9.43 -10.41
CA VAL A 18 8.72 -9.98 -9.19
C VAL A 18 7.73 -10.41 -8.13
N CYS A 19 6.49 -10.01 -8.27
CA CYS A 19 5.43 -10.41 -7.35
C CYS A 19 4.13 -10.51 -8.11
N LEU A 20 3.37 -11.58 -7.88
CA LEU A 20 2.10 -11.81 -8.53
C LEU A 20 0.95 -11.51 -7.56
N PRO A 21 -0.17 -10.97 -8.04
CA PRO A 21 -1.34 -10.80 -7.18
C PRO A 21 -1.94 -12.16 -6.83
N VAL A 22 -2.59 -12.23 -5.68
CA VAL A 22 -3.43 -13.36 -5.37
C VAL A 22 -4.70 -13.27 -6.22
N ALA A 23 -5.16 -14.39 -6.78
CA ALA A 23 -6.39 -14.42 -7.56
C ALA A 23 -7.59 -13.98 -6.68
N THR A 24 -8.31 -12.96 -7.11
CA THR A 24 -9.37 -12.32 -6.33
C THR A 24 -10.80 -12.54 -6.88
N GLY A 25 -11.01 -13.58 -7.67
CA GLY A 25 -12.35 -13.84 -8.22
C GLY A 25 -12.84 -12.70 -9.11
N ASP A 26 -13.95 -12.05 -8.73
CA ASP A 26 -14.58 -10.98 -9.51
C ASP A 26 -13.93 -9.59 -9.31
N GLY A 27 -12.84 -9.50 -8.57
CA GLY A 27 -12.13 -8.24 -8.32
C GLY A 27 -11.53 -7.62 -9.57
N LEU A 28 -11.34 -6.30 -9.52
CA LEU A 28 -10.68 -5.54 -10.57
C LEU A 28 -9.17 -5.47 -10.30
N MET A 29 -8.39 -5.39 -11.38
CA MET A 29 -6.96 -5.10 -11.30
C MET A 29 -6.69 -3.73 -11.90
N ALA A 30 -6.06 -2.85 -11.14
CA ALA A 30 -5.79 -1.48 -11.55
C ALA A 30 -4.29 -1.20 -11.60
N SER A 31 -3.84 -0.53 -12.66
CA SER A 31 -2.44 -0.11 -12.80
C SER A 31 -2.16 1.11 -11.94
N ALA A 32 -1.03 1.10 -11.24
CA ALA A 32 -0.56 2.21 -10.43
C ALA A 32 0.91 2.48 -10.74
N SER A 33 1.22 3.67 -11.23
CA SER A 33 2.58 4.08 -11.56
C SER A 33 2.75 5.58 -11.39
N VAL A 34 4.00 6.00 -11.23
CA VAL A 34 4.41 7.41 -11.17
C VAL A 34 5.32 7.74 -12.34
N SER A 35 5.63 9.02 -12.54
CA SER A 35 6.43 9.46 -13.68
C SER A 35 7.91 9.10 -13.60
N ASP A 36 8.43 8.77 -12.41
CA ASP A 36 9.84 8.38 -12.23
C ASP A 36 10.10 7.06 -12.97
N PRO A 37 11.00 7.03 -13.97
CA PRO A 37 11.21 5.83 -14.80
C PRO A 37 11.88 4.67 -14.05
N VAL A 38 12.50 4.92 -12.90
CA VAL A 38 13.10 3.87 -12.08
C VAL A 38 12.18 3.37 -10.97
N ALA A 39 10.98 3.96 -10.84
CA ALA A 39 10.01 3.52 -9.85
C ALA A 39 9.34 2.20 -10.27
N PRO A 40 8.93 1.37 -9.31
CA PRO A 40 8.19 0.16 -9.62
C PRO A 40 6.83 0.48 -10.23
N ARG A 41 6.38 -0.36 -11.15
CA ARG A 41 5.03 -0.30 -11.71
C ARG A 41 4.19 -1.38 -11.06
N LEU A 42 3.01 -1.01 -10.60
CA LEU A 42 2.16 -1.89 -9.80
C LEU A 42 0.88 -2.23 -10.56
N THR A 43 0.35 -3.41 -10.23
CA THR A 43 -1.04 -3.78 -10.53
C THR A 43 -1.67 -4.20 -9.22
N VAL A 44 -2.67 -3.45 -8.78
CA VAL A 44 -3.27 -3.62 -7.45
C VAL A 44 -4.69 -4.15 -7.54
N PRO A 45 -5.09 -5.07 -6.66
CA PRO A 45 -6.45 -5.57 -6.62
C PRO A 45 -7.39 -4.54 -5.99
N LEU A 46 -8.54 -4.35 -6.62
CA LEU A 46 -9.63 -3.52 -6.10
C LEU A 46 -10.92 -4.36 -6.00
N PRO A 47 -11.81 -4.04 -5.05
CA PRO A 47 -13.11 -4.69 -5.00
C PRO A 47 -13.92 -4.46 -6.28
N PRO A 48 -14.82 -5.38 -6.65
CA PRO A 48 -15.67 -5.20 -7.82
C PRO A 48 -16.55 -3.95 -7.69
N GLY A 49 -16.74 -3.24 -8.78
CA GLY A 49 -17.58 -2.03 -8.82
C GLY A 49 -16.92 -0.75 -8.34
N TRP A 50 -15.63 -0.80 -7.94
CA TRP A 50 -14.89 0.42 -7.59
C TRP A 50 -14.44 1.16 -8.83
N ASP A 51 -14.45 2.50 -8.74
CA ASP A 51 -13.87 3.37 -9.75
C ASP A 51 -12.43 3.72 -9.39
N SER A 52 -11.58 3.85 -10.39
CA SER A 52 -10.19 4.24 -10.17
C SER A 52 -9.72 5.24 -11.21
N ALA A 53 -8.73 6.05 -10.82
CA ALA A 53 -8.10 7.04 -11.69
C ALA A 53 -6.62 7.15 -11.35
N ALA A 54 -5.81 7.49 -12.36
CA ALA A 54 -4.41 7.83 -12.15
C ALA A 54 -4.29 9.08 -11.28
N GLY A 55 -3.28 9.10 -10.41
CA GLY A 55 -2.96 10.27 -9.60
C GLY A 55 -1.92 11.17 -10.26
N THR A 56 -1.41 12.10 -9.48
CA THR A 56 -0.33 13.04 -9.87
C THR A 56 0.78 13.03 -8.83
N GLY A 57 2.01 13.36 -9.24
CA GLY A 57 3.17 13.33 -8.33
C GLY A 57 3.42 11.93 -7.80
N ASP A 58 3.53 11.80 -6.48
CA ASP A 58 3.75 10.52 -5.82
C ASP A 58 2.48 9.66 -5.70
N VAL A 59 1.32 10.23 -5.98
CA VAL A 59 0.05 9.50 -6.00
C VAL A 59 -0.08 8.76 -7.33
N ALA A 60 0.07 7.44 -7.27
CA ALA A 60 0.03 6.59 -8.46
C ALA A 60 -1.40 6.21 -8.87
N LEU A 61 -2.30 6.11 -7.90
CA LEU A 61 -3.68 5.68 -8.13
C LEU A 61 -4.58 6.22 -7.03
N THR A 62 -5.80 6.61 -7.39
CA THR A 62 -6.89 6.82 -6.45
C THR A 62 -8.05 5.92 -6.83
N ALA A 63 -8.78 5.44 -5.85
CA ALA A 63 -9.95 4.60 -6.08
C ALA A 63 -11.04 4.94 -5.08
N SER A 64 -12.27 4.77 -5.48
CA SER A 64 -13.43 4.99 -4.63
C SER A 64 -14.46 3.87 -4.80
N GLY A 65 -15.07 3.49 -3.71
CA GLY A 65 -16.09 2.48 -3.64
C GLY A 65 -17.36 3.01 -2.98
N PRO A 66 -18.34 2.12 -2.76
CA PRO A 66 -19.58 2.49 -2.10
C PRO A 66 -19.34 2.84 -0.63
N GLN A 67 -20.32 3.50 -0.03
CA GLN A 67 -20.36 3.78 1.42
C GLN A 67 -19.24 4.68 1.94
N GLY A 68 -18.68 5.53 1.07
CA GLY A 68 -17.58 6.43 1.44
C GLY A 68 -16.21 5.76 1.57
N LEU A 69 -16.06 4.54 1.11
CA LEU A 69 -14.77 3.84 1.07
C LEU A 69 -13.89 4.42 -0.05
N SER A 70 -12.62 4.60 0.25
CA SER A 70 -11.64 5.07 -0.73
C SER A 70 -10.28 4.43 -0.50
N ALA A 71 -9.51 4.35 -1.56
CA ALA A 71 -8.12 3.87 -1.50
C ALA A 71 -7.20 4.79 -2.31
N LYS A 72 -5.95 4.84 -1.89
CA LYS A 72 -4.91 5.62 -2.55
C LYS A 72 -3.60 4.85 -2.53
N VAL A 73 -2.93 4.81 -3.66
CA VAL A 73 -1.60 4.21 -3.78
C VAL A 73 -0.59 5.32 -4.00
N THR A 74 0.44 5.38 -3.15
CA THR A 74 1.56 6.29 -3.30
C THR A 74 2.85 5.51 -3.51
N ILE A 75 3.74 6.05 -4.35
CA ILE A 75 5.06 5.49 -4.63
C ILE A 75 6.05 6.64 -4.46
N THR A 76 6.81 6.61 -3.38
CA THR A 76 7.72 7.69 -3.00
C THR A 76 9.14 7.18 -2.87
N GLY A 77 10.10 7.82 -3.51
CA GLY A 77 11.51 7.50 -3.34
C GLY A 77 11.95 7.71 -1.89
N THR A 78 12.81 6.82 -1.39
CA THR A 78 13.34 6.92 -0.03
C THR A 78 14.81 6.50 0.01
N ASP A 79 15.59 7.21 0.81
CA ASP A 79 16.98 6.83 1.11
C ASP A 79 17.08 6.02 2.40
N LEU A 80 15.95 5.80 3.07
CA LEU A 80 15.90 5.06 4.32
C LEU A 80 15.87 3.55 4.06
N GLU A 81 16.50 2.81 4.95
CA GLU A 81 16.34 1.36 5.02
C GLU A 81 14.89 0.99 5.41
N PRO A 82 14.44 -0.24 5.15
CA PRO A 82 13.05 -0.61 5.40
C PRO A 82 12.56 -0.26 6.80
N GLY A 83 13.33 -0.61 7.83
CA GLY A 83 12.95 -0.31 9.21
C GLY A 83 12.82 1.19 9.48
N GLY A 84 13.77 1.99 8.97
CA GLY A 84 13.74 3.44 9.10
C GLY A 84 12.57 4.07 8.35
N ALA A 85 12.30 3.60 7.13
CA ALA A 85 11.16 4.09 6.35
C ALA A 85 9.82 3.79 7.05
N PHE A 86 9.66 2.60 7.61
CA PHE A 86 8.44 2.21 8.32
C PHE A 86 8.25 3.00 9.62
N LEU A 87 9.33 3.22 10.38
CA LEU A 87 9.27 4.06 11.57
C LEU A 87 8.87 5.49 11.25
N HIS A 88 9.45 6.05 10.20
CA HIS A 88 9.14 7.41 9.75
C HIS A 88 7.67 7.51 9.32
N TYR A 89 7.19 6.58 8.52
CA TYR A 89 5.80 6.55 8.10
C TYR A 89 4.83 6.45 9.28
N GLY A 90 5.10 5.55 10.22
CA GLY A 90 4.27 5.39 11.42
C GLY A 90 4.27 6.63 12.31
N ALA A 91 5.40 7.33 12.44
CA ALA A 91 5.49 8.57 13.19
C ALA A 91 4.68 9.69 12.52
N ASP A 92 4.79 9.84 11.21
CA ASP A 92 4.02 10.82 10.44
C ASP A 92 2.52 10.55 10.55
N LEU A 93 2.12 9.30 10.46
CA LEU A 93 0.72 8.91 10.61
C LEU A 93 0.15 9.30 11.97
N ARG A 94 0.88 9.05 13.05
CA ARG A 94 0.47 9.40 14.41
C ARG A 94 0.45 10.91 14.63
N THR A 95 1.35 11.65 13.99
CA THR A 95 1.38 13.11 14.06
C THR A 95 0.22 13.73 13.29
N ALA A 96 -0.06 13.21 12.10
CA ALA A 96 -1.15 13.71 11.27
C ALA A 96 -2.54 13.37 11.83
N LYS A 97 -2.66 12.26 12.55
CA LYS A 97 -3.91 11.75 13.09
C LYS A 97 -3.79 11.59 14.61
N LEU A 98 -3.83 12.70 15.33
CA LEU A 98 -3.72 12.72 16.79
C LEU A 98 -4.79 11.84 17.44
N GLY A 99 -4.37 11.03 18.43
CA GLY A 99 -5.26 10.12 19.14
C GLY A 99 -5.55 8.80 18.41
N VAL A 100 -4.94 8.56 17.26
CA VAL A 100 -5.10 7.29 16.56
C VAL A 100 -4.36 6.17 17.30
N GLN A 101 -5.03 5.02 17.40
CA GLN A 101 -4.39 3.78 17.82
C GLN A 101 -4.12 2.95 16.58
N VAL A 102 -2.86 2.55 16.42
CA VAL A 102 -2.40 1.84 15.23
C VAL A 102 -1.90 0.46 15.64
N SER A 103 -2.48 -0.57 15.05
CA SER A 103 -1.94 -1.93 15.08
C SER A 103 -0.95 -2.09 13.94
N VAL A 104 0.17 -2.78 14.21
CA VAL A 104 1.21 -3.05 13.21
C VAL A 104 1.46 -4.55 13.15
N ASP A 105 1.26 -5.13 11.99
CA ASP A 105 1.47 -6.53 11.74
C ASP A 105 2.50 -6.73 10.62
N ALA A 106 3.25 -7.83 10.70
CA ALA A 106 4.12 -8.25 9.62
C ALA A 106 3.29 -8.65 8.40
N ALA A 107 3.74 -8.27 7.21
CA ALA A 107 3.15 -8.70 5.96
C ALA A 107 4.21 -9.35 5.10
N GLN A 108 3.86 -10.43 4.42
CA GLN A 108 4.75 -11.07 3.46
C GLN A 108 4.56 -10.44 2.08
N PHE A 109 5.65 -10.19 1.38
CA PHE A 109 5.62 -9.59 0.06
C PHE A 109 6.81 -10.01 -0.80
N CYS A 110 6.87 -11.28 -1.20
CA CYS A 110 7.84 -11.79 -2.19
C CYS A 110 9.31 -11.45 -1.86
N GLY A 111 9.69 -11.52 -0.58
CA GLY A 111 11.05 -11.19 -0.13
C GLY A 111 11.30 -9.72 0.16
N TYR A 112 10.37 -8.82 -0.12
CA TYR A 112 10.46 -7.42 0.27
C TYR A 112 9.89 -7.20 1.66
N SER A 113 10.42 -6.19 2.36
CA SER A 113 9.87 -5.77 3.64
C SER A 113 8.49 -5.17 3.49
N SER A 114 7.54 -5.60 4.31
CA SER A 114 6.17 -5.09 4.27
C SER A 114 5.51 -5.16 5.64
N GLN A 115 4.65 -4.18 5.94
CA GLN A 115 3.82 -4.13 7.14
C GLN A 115 2.37 -3.82 6.79
N LEU A 116 1.47 -4.32 7.60
CA LEU A 116 0.07 -3.89 7.63
C LEU A 116 -0.15 -3.05 8.87
N LEU A 117 -0.63 -1.82 8.67
CA LEU A 117 -1.07 -0.95 9.74
C LEU A 117 -2.58 -0.81 9.66
N SER A 118 -3.25 -0.86 10.79
CA SER A 118 -4.69 -0.65 10.84
C SER A 118 -5.06 0.09 12.10
N GLY A 119 -6.14 0.83 12.04
CA GLY A 119 -6.61 1.60 13.16
C GLY A 119 -7.91 2.32 12.88
N SER A 120 -8.32 3.09 13.86
CA SER A 120 -9.50 3.92 13.74
C SER A 120 -9.28 5.25 14.47
N LEU A 121 -9.89 6.30 13.94
CA LEU A 121 -10.00 7.58 14.61
C LEU A 121 -11.30 7.57 15.41
N ALA A 122 -11.18 7.75 16.72
CA ALA A 122 -12.32 7.99 17.58
C ALA A 122 -12.83 9.42 17.34
N GLY A 123 -14.15 9.60 17.26
CA GLY A 123 -14.76 10.90 17.09
C GLY A 123 -16.06 10.83 16.29
N ALA A 124 -16.67 11.99 16.02
CA ALA A 124 -17.93 12.06 15.27
C ALA A 124 -17.74 11.45 13.87
N GLY A 125 -18.41 10.32 13.62
CA GLY A 125 -18.36 9.63 12.36
C GLY A 125 -17.26 8.55 12.23
N GLY A 126 -16.48 8.27 13.26
CA GLY A 126 -15.46 7.21 13.32
C GLY A 126 -14.90 6.75 11.97
N ILE A 127 -13.64 7.06 11.68
CA ILE A 127 -12.98 6.61 10.43
C ILE A 127 -12.08 5.43 10.76
N ALA A 128 -12.24 4.34 10.01
CA ALA A 128 -11.31 3.22 10.02
C ALA A 128 -10.36 3.33 8.84
N PHE A 129 -9.13 2.85 9.01
CA PHE A 129 -8.15 2.80 7.94
C PHE A 129 -7.32 1.52 8.01
N ALA A 130 -6.73 1.18 6.89
CA ALA A 130 -5.71 0.15 6.78
C ALA A 130 -4.67 0.60 5.76
N ASP A 131 -3.40 0.40 6.09
CA ASP A 131 -2.29 0.71 5.20
C ASP A 131 -1.45 -0.55 5.00
N ARG A 132 -1.10 -0.83 3.76
CA ARG A 132 -0.01 -1.73 3.45
C ARG A 132 1.17 -0.89 3.02
N ILE A 133 2.26 -0.95 3.78
CA ILE A 133 3.51 -0.28 3.43
C ILE A 133 4.53 -1.32 3.01
N THR A 134 5.21 -1.07 1.89
CA THR A 134 6.16 -2.01 1.30
C THR A 134 7.38 -1.24 0.81
N HIS A 135 8.57 -1.72 1.18
CA HIS A 135 9.83 -1.12 0.74
C HIS A 135 10.37 -1.92 -0.44
N ILE A 136 10.51 -1.27 -1.59
CA ILE A 136 10.91 -1.91 -2.85
C ILE A 136 12.19 -1.28 -3.38
N TRP A 137 13.22 -2.11 -3.56
CA TRP A 137 14.46 -1.76 -4.22
C TRP A 137 14.36 -2.11 -5.71
N THR A 138 14.67 -1.14 -6.58
CA THR A 138 14.56 -1.31 -8.04
C THR A 138 15.91 -1.37 -8.76
N ASN A 139 16.93 -1.90 -8.10
CA ASN A 139 18.33 -1.96 -8.57
C ASN A 139 19.05 -0.60 -8.65
N THR A 140 18.32 0.50 -8.51
CA THR A 140 18.86 1.87 -8.61
C THR A 140 18.52 2.68 -7.38
N LYS A 141 17.31 2.53 -6.87
CA LYS A 141 16.76 3.38 -5.83
C LYS A 141 15.70 2.59 -5.05
N ALA A 142 15.49 2.97 -3.81
CA ALA A 142 14.43 2.40 -2.99
C ALA A 142 13.18 3.28 -3.04
N PHE A 143 12.04 2.64 -2.94
CA PHE A 143 10.72 3.28 -2.91
C PHE A 143 9.89 2.74 -1.76
N LEU A 144 9.18 3.63 -1.10
CA LEU A 144 8.12 3.26 -0.18
C LEU A 144 6.79 3.28 -0.94
N VAL A 145 6.17 2.12 -1.05
CA VAL A 145 4.84 1.95 -1.62
C VAL A 145 3.85 1.90 -0.48
N VAL A 146 2.84 2.76 -0.53
CA VAL A 146 1.76 2.77 0.46
C VAL A 146 0.44 2.58 -0.24
N ILE A 147 -0.30 1.55 0.16
CA ILE A 147 -1.70 1.36 -0.23
C ILE A 147 -2.53 1.71 0.99
N HIS A 148 -3.25 2.82 0.92
CA HIS A 148 -4.06 3.36 2.00
C HIS A 148 -5.54 3.16 1.69
N LEU A 149 -6.25 2.51 2.60
CA LEU A 149 -7.70 2.34 2.56
C LEU A 149 -8.31 3.08 3.75
N GLU A 150 -9.35 3.84 3.50
CA GLU A 150 -10.11 4.47 4.58
C GLU A 150 -11.61 4.55 4.27
N GLY A 151 -12.38 4.72 5.31
CA GLY A 151 -13.81 4.93 5.23
C GLY A 151 -14.48 4.93 6.59
N PRO A 152 -15.80 5.15 6.63
CA PRO A 152 -16.52 5.09 7.89
C PRO A 152 -16.34 3.74 8.56
N ALA A 153 -16.03 3.74 9.85
CA ALA A 153 -15.85 2.50 10.62
C ALA A 153 -17.10 1.63 10.63
N ALA A 154 -18.26 2.26 10.53
CA ALA A 154 -19.57 1.57 10.48
C ALA A 154 -19.93 1.06 9.08
N ALA A 155 -19.15 1.33 8.04
CA ALA A 155 -19.43 0.85 6.69
C ALA A 155 -19.37 -0.67 6.65
N PRO A 156 -20.45 -1.37 6.28
CA PRO A 156 -20.46 -2.84 6.31
C PRO A 156 -19.50 -3.46 5.31
N GLY A 157 -19.10 -2.74 4.25
CA GLY A 157 -18.16 -3.21 3.25
C GLY A 157 -16.67 -3.00 3.60
N PHE A 158 -16.33 -2.36 4.73
CA PHE A 158 -14.95 -2.03 5.05
C PHE A 158 -14.08 -3.29 5.19
N SER A 159 -14.53 -4.29 5.92
CA SER A 159 -13.76 -5.52 6.15
C SER A 159 -13.47 -6.28 4.85
N ALA A 160 -14.46 -6.38 3.96
CA ALA A 160 -14.28 -7.02 2.66
C ALA A 160 -13.32 -6.22 1.76
N ALA A 161 -13.45 -4.90 1.74
CA ALA A 161 -12.54 -4.02 1.01
C ALA A 161 -11.10 -4.14 1.53
N LYS A 162 -10.92 -4.17 2.85
CA LYS A 162 -9.61 -4.37 3.48
C LYS A 162 -8.98 -5.70 3.04
N SER A 163 -9.74 -6.78 3.03
CA SER A 163 -9.24 -8.09 2.60
C SER A 163 -8.76 -8.08 1.16
N THR A 164 -9.42 -7.34 0.27
CA THR A 164 -9.03 -7.24 -1.13
C THR A 164 -7.85 -6.28 -1.33
N VAL A 165 -7.94 -5.07 -0.82
CA VAL A 165 -6.98 -3.98 -1.09
C VAL A 165 -5.63 -4.23 -0.40
N MET A 166 -5.63 -4.91 0.74
CA MET A 166 -4.42 -5.21 1.49
C MET A 166 -3.73 -6.50 1.04
N GLN A 167 -4.20 -7.15 -0.02
CA GLN A 167 -3.56 -8.33 -0.57
C GLN A 167 -2.23 -7.99 -1.26
N GLN A 168 -1.48 -9.05 -1.55
CA GLN A 168 -0.30 -8.97 -2.39
C GLN A 168 -0.69 -8.43 -3.79
N PHE A 169 0.11 -7.51 -4.30
CA PHE A 169 -0.08 -6.90 -5.61
C PHE A 169 1.05 -7.29 -6.55
N ALA A 170 0.84 -7.10 -7.86
CA ALA A 170 1.88 -7.36 -8.85
C ALA A 170 2.85 -6.18 -8.92
N VAL A 171 4.13 -6.48 -9.07
CA VAL A 171 5.20 -5.48 -9.19
C VAL A 171 6.06 -5.79 -10.39
N VAL A 172 6.27 -4.80 -11.25
CA VAL A 172 7.25 -4.85 -12.33
C VAL A 172 8.38 -3.89 -11.99
N ILE A 173 9.59 -4.42 -11.92
CA ILE A 173 10.81 -3.65 -11.69
C ILE A 173 11.32 -3.14 -13.05
N PRO A 174 11.50 -1.82 -13.20
CA PRO A 174 11.98 -1.26 -14.48
C PRO A 174 13.43 -1.62 -14.83
#